data_4e1cd06b56a47f9b22eec7e7f73dc7e9
#
_entry.id   4e1cd06b56a47f9b22eec7e7f73dc7e9
#
_cell.length_a   1.000
_cell.length_b   1.000
_cell.length_c   1.000
_cell.angle_alpha   90.00
_cell.angle_beta   90.00
_cell.angle_gamma   90.00
#
_symmetry.space_group_name_H-M   'P 1'
#
loop_
_entity.id
_entity.type
_entity.pdbx_description
1 polymer ?
#
loop_
_entity_poly.entity_id
_entity_poly.type
_entity_poly.pdbx_seq_one_letter_code
_entity_poly.pdbx_strand_id
1 'polypeptide(L)'
;MKHTKIVLLTAAVVMMTQALGLSAAAEEETSAQSSEESVIDADSLSSDESSKETLTSGDYSYTLDGDNATITKYNGSETAVTIPDKLDGHTVTTLGSGTFATKDMIASITIPATVDTINSSCFYGCTVLEQVSLAEGNTAFTVTDGVLFSANGEDLIVYPQAMEGTSYTIPDTVREIWTSAFSNTKLTDVTFPDGLLYIDDWAFASSALTSLDLPDTVTEIGQYAFAYCTGISEIDMPKDLELIQAAAFAGETSLTKVTFYDSLTDIQMAAFAGTGLKEVTIPESVSTIGFCAFGYEADMVTKVQDFVIYGKVGSQAAAYCTAEDSENDYSNNFKFRSVMSEEVSDTENTAVAVEETESGWQKYGKWILLGAGALVLLIGGGVLIFAGGGKQKKSGKAAKKDTQSVESKEKPEAADHEDTK
;
A
#
# COMPACT_ATOMS: atom_id res chain seq x y z
N MET A 1 7.37 -3.26 28.06
CA MET A 1 7.08 -2.07 27.23
C MET A 1 8.30 -1.46 26.54
N LYS A 2 9.48 -1.32 27.16
CA LYS A 2 10.70 -0.84 26.46
C LYS A 2 11.21 -1.80 25.38
N HIS A 3 11.05 -3.11 25.54
CA HIS A 3 11.52 -4.11 24.57
C HIS A 3 10.66 -4.19 23.29
N THR A 4 9.35 -3.90 23.38
CA THR A 4 8.46 -3.94 22.22
C THR A 4 8.72 -2.79 21.23
N LYS A 5 9.18 -1.64 21.73
CA LYS A 5 9.54 -0.47 20.89
C LYS A 5 10.84 -0.67 20.11
N ILE A 6 11.84 -1.30 20.75
CA ILE A 6 13.11 -1.63 20.08
C ILE A 6 12.86 -2.65 18.96
N VAL A 7 11.95 -3.61 19.16
CA VAL A 7 11.60 -4.62 18.16
C VAL A 7 10.88 -4.00 16.94
N LEU A 8 9.99 -3.02 17.13
CA LEU A 8 9.32 -2.32 16.04
C LEU A 8 10.28 -1.41 15.25
N LEU A 9 11.18 -0.72 15.95
CA LEU A 9 12.19 0.12 15.31
C LEU A 9 13.22 -0.71 14.54
N THR A 10 13.67 -1.84 15.12
CA THR A 10 14.59 -2.77 14.46
C THR A 10 13.96 -3.49 13.28
N ALA A 11 12.66 -3.80 13.30
CA ALA A 11 11.96 -4.40 12.17
C ALA A 11 11.87 -3.44 10.98
N ALA A 12 11.56 -2.15 11.22
CA ALA A 12 11.56 -1.13 10.17
C ALA A 12 12.97 -0.93 9.56
N VAL A 13 14.00 -0.88 10.41
CA VAL A 13 15.41 -0.76 9.97
C VAL A 13 15.88 -2.00 9.22
N VAL A 14 15.49 -3.20 9.65
CA VAL A 14 15.85 -4.47 8.96
C VAL A 14 15.13 -4.57 7.61
N MET A 15 13.90 -4.11 7.48
CA MET A 15 13.23 -4.01 6.18
C MET A 15 13.92 -3.01 5.27
N MET A 16 14.40 -1.88 5.81
CA MET A 16 15.19 -0.90 5.07
C MET A 16 16.52 -1.47 4.54
N THR A 17 17.24 -2.25 5.35
CA THR A 17 18.53 -2.81 4.94
C THR A 17 18.42 -3.93 3.90
N GLN A 18 17.33 -4.68 3.90
CA GLN A 18 17.09 -5.73 2.90
C GLN A 18 16.63 -5.16 1.55
N ALA A 19 15.85 -4.09 1.55
CA ALA A 19 15.46 -3.38 0.32
C ALA A 19 16.65 -2.72 -0.38
N LEU A 20 17.71 -2.34 0.38
CA LEU A 20 18.91 -1.71 -0.17
C LEU A 20 19.95 -2.70 -0.73
N GLY A 21 19.69 -4.02 -0.69
CA GLY A 21 20.64 -5.02 -1.24
C GLY A 21 22.01 -5.03 -0.56
N LEU A 22 22.15 -4.42 0.63
CA LEU A 22 23.38 -4.41 1.40
C LEU A 22 23.52 -5.73 2.18
N SER A 23 24.07 -6.75 1.51
CA SER A 23 24.62 -7.94 2.13
C SER A 23 25.87 -7.55 2.93
N ALA A 24 25.70 -7.25 4.20
CA ALA A 24 26.82 -7.24 5.14
C ALA A 24 26.98 -8.67 5.66
N ALA A 25 27.96 -9.37 5.13
CA ALA A 25 28.49 -10.56 5.74
C ALA A 25 29.07 -10.19 7.12
N ALA A 26 28.47 -10.67 8.17
CA ALA A 26 29.10 -10.76 9.49
C ALA A 26 28.83 -12.16 10.03
N GLU A 27 29.85 -13.01 9.87
CA GLU A 27 30.07 -14.17 10.71
C GLU A 27 30.42 -13.66 12.12
N GLU A 28 29.73 -14.17 13.15
CA GLU A 28 30.42 -14.60 14.37
C GLU A 28 29.44 -15.39 15.28
N GLU A 29 29.92 -16.57 15.61
CA GLU A 29 29.36 -17.49 16.60
C GLU A 29 29.33 -16.84 17.99
N THR A 30 28.27 -17.12 18.78
CA THR A 30 28.48 -17.48 20.19
C THR A 30 27.27 -18.24 20.77
N SER A 31 27.65 -19.33 21.33
CA SER A 31 27.02 -20.34 22.19
C SER A 31 25.86 -19.93 23.11
N ALA A 32 24.90 -20.83 23.11
CA ALA A 32 23.98 -21.32 24.13
C ALA A 32 24.02 -20.72 25.56
N GLN A 33 22.82 -20.36 26.04
CA GLN A 33 22.38 -20.82 27.39
C GLN A 33 20.85 -20.75 27.50
N SER A 34 20.29 -21.88 27.90
CA SER A 34 18.88 -22.12 28.20
C SER A 34 18.46 -21.39 29.49
N SER A 35 17.30 -20.77 29.49
CA SER A 35 16.49 -20.59 30.68
C SER A 35 15.01 -20.67 30.31
N GLU A 36 14.36 -21.65 30.93
CA GLU A 36 12.92 -21.88 30.92
C GLU A 36 12.21 -20.65 31.50
N GLU A 37 11.21 -20.12 30.77
CA GLU A 37 10.21 -19.25 31.39
C GLU A 37 8.81 -19.55 30.84
N SER A 38 7.98 -19.78 31.82
CA SER A 38 6.59 -20.15 31.89
C SER A 38 5.67 -19.65 30.73
N VAL A 39 4.97 -20.64 30.20
CA VAL A 39 3.79 -20.51 29.33
C VAL A 39 2.67 -19.79 30.11
N ILE A 40 2.24 -18.63 29.61
CA ILE A 40 0.97 -18.03 29.99
C ILE A 40 -0.05 -18.43 28.94
N ASP A 41 -1.04 -19.21 29.35
CA ASP A 41 -2.22 -19.58 28.59
C ASP A 41 -2.95 -18.32 28.08
N ALA A 42 -2.95 -18.12 26.77
CA ALA A 42 -3.77 -17.15 26.07
C ALA A 42 -4.96 -17.86 25.41
N ASP A 43 -5.78 -18.50 26.23
CA ASP A 43 -7.04 -19.10 25.79
C ASP A 43 -8.20 -18.26 26.33
N SER A 44 -8.52 -17.16 25.65
CA SER A 44 -9.84 -16.52 25.68
C SER A 44 -9.93 -15.29 24.77
N LEU A 45 -9.90 -15.46 23.47
CA LEU A 45 -10.54 -14.55 22.49
C LEU A 45 -10.97 -15.39 21.29
N SER A 46 -12.07 -16.10 21.45
CA SER A 46 -12.73 -16.77 20.33
C SER A 46 -13.37 -15.72 19.42
N SER A 47 -12.77 -15.46 18.27
CA SER A 47 -13.50 -15.06 17.08
C SER A 47 -13.35 -16.19 16.07
N ASP A 48 -14.46 -16.76 15.73
CA ASP A 48 -14.70 -17.91 14.88
C ASP A 48 -14.24 -17.63 13.43
N GLU A 49 -12.94 -17.78 13.16
CA GLU A 49 -12.40 -18.09 11.85
C GLU A 49 -11.74 -19.46 11.96
N SER A 50 -12.48 -20.50 11.55
CA SER A 50 -11.92 -21.83 11.41
C SER A 50 -10.70 -21.72 10.47
N SER A 51 -9.50 -21.92 11.00
CA SER A 51 -8.29 -22.01 10.19
C SER A 51 -8.49 -23.14 9.16
N LYS A 52 -8.69 -22.74 7.89
CA LYS A 52 -8.80 -23.72 6.79
C LYS A 52 -7.55 -24.61 6.83
N GLU A 53 -7.73 -25.91 6.78
CA GLU A 53 -6.62 -26.87 6.73
C GLU A 53 -5.78 -26.61 5.49
N THR A 54 -4.45 -26.52 5.67
CA THR A 54 -3.52 -26.41 4.55
C THR A 54 -3.16 -27.80 4.05
N LEU A 55 -3.47 -28.08 2.80
CA LEU A 55 -3.17 -29.29 2.07
C LEU A 55 -1.94 -29.09 1.17
N THR A 56 -1.35 -30.18 0.71
CA THR A 56 -0.20 -30.13 -0.20
C THR A 56 -0.38 -31.15 -1.32
N SER A 57 -0.18 -30.71 -2.57
CA SER A 57 -0.20 -31.53 -3.77
C SER A 57 0.97 -31.14 -4.68
N GLY A 58 1.92 -32.04 -4.87
CA GLY A 58 3.16 -31.73 -5.58
C GLY A 58 3.90 -30.55 -4.95
N ASP A 59 4.19 -29.53 -5.75
CA ASP A 59 4.88 -28.32 -5.34
C ASP A 59 3.96 -27.23 -4.76
N TYR A 60 2.67 -27.52 -4.58
CA TYR A 60 1.70 -26.51 -4.16
C TYR A 60 1.13 -26.81 -2.78
N SER A 61 1.11 -25.79 -1.92
CA SER A 61 0.26 -25.76 -0.73
C SER A 61 -1.04 -25.03 -1.06
N TYR A 62 -2.16 -25.55 -0.57
CA TYR A 62 -3.47 -24.97 -0.89
C TYR A 62 -4.47 -25.16 0.24
N THR A 63 -5.54 -24.40 0.22
CA THR A 63 -6.71 -24.53 1.09
C THR A 63 -7.96 -24.74 0.24
N LEU A 64 -9.02 -25.30 0.83
CA LEU A 64 -10.27 -25.57 0.14
C LEU A 64 -11.40 -24.67 0.61
N ASP A 65 -12.26 -24.32 -0.36
CA ASP A 65 -13.59 -23.76 -0.13
C ASP A 65 -14.58 -24.55 -1.00
N GLY A 66 -15.21 -25.58 -0.40
CA GLY A 66 -15.95 -26.59 -1.16
C GLY A 66 -15.02 -27.36 -2.11
N ASP A 67 -15.34 -27.33 -3.41
CA ASP A 67 -14.53 -27.97 -4.46
C ASP A 67 -13.46 -27.04 -5.04
N ASN A 68 -13.40 -25.78 -4.58
CA ASN A 68 -12.45 -24.79 -5.06
C ASN A 68 -11.17 -24.79 -4.23
N ALA A 69 -10.04 -24.83 -4.90
CA ALA A 69 -8.72 -24.73 -4.28
C ALA A 69 -8.15 -23.30 -4.42
N THR A 70 -7.67 -22.75 -3.31
CA THR A 70 -6.83 -21.56 -3.27
C THR A 70 -5.39 -21.99 -3.06
N ILE A 71 -4.52 -21.76 -4.04
CA ILE A 71 -3.08 -21.99 -3.86
C ILE A 71 -2.55 -20.91 -2.91
N THR A 72 -1.95 -21.33 -1.82
CA THR A 72 -1.39 -20.42 -0.80
C THR A 72 0.12 -20.30 -0.88
N LYS A 73 0.81 -21.29 -1.50
CA LYS A 73 2.26 -21.25 -1.65
C LYS A 73 2.73 -22.18 -2.75
N TYR A 74 3.69 -21.71 -3.53
CA TYR A 74 4.50 -22.53 -4.42
C TYR A 74 5.80 -22.94 -3.74
N ASN A 75 6.10 -24.25 -3.65
CA ASN A 75 7.28 -24.81 -2.99
C ASN A 75 8.30 -25.36 -3.99
N GLY A 76 7.99 -25.34 -5.29
CA GLY A 76 8.84 -25.86 -6.36
C GLY A 76 10.04 -24.98 -6.66
N SER A 77 10.87 -25.47 -7.58
CA SER A 77 12.12 -24.82 -8.01
C SER A 77 12.22 -24.69 -9.54
N GLU A 78 11.11 -24.78 -10.25
CA GLU A 78 11.09 -24.61 -11.69
C GLU A 78 11.23 -23.14 -12.09
N THR A 79 11.93 -22.90 -13.22
CA THR A 79 12.09 -21.57 -13.79
C THR A 79 10.91 -21.16 -14.69
N ALA A 80 10.17 -22.14 -15.22
CA ALA A 80 8.96 -21.94 -16.01
C ALA A 80 7.82 -22.71 -15.35
N VAL A 81 6.91 -22.01 -14.69
CA VAL A 81 5.84 -22.62 -13.91
C VAL A 81 4.54 -22.60 -14.69
N THR A 82 3.95 -23.77 -14.93
CA THR A 82 2.57 -23.90 -15.40
C THR A 82 1.70 -24.29 -14.23
N ILE A 83 0.85 -23.38 -13.77
CA ILE A 83 -0.07 -23.62 -12.66
C ILE A 83 -1.11 -24.65 -13.11
N PRO A 84 -1.34 -25.74 -12.34
CA PRO A 84 -2.33 -26.75 -12.72
C PRO A 84 -3.76 -26.19 -12.54
N ASP A 85 -4.69 -26.66 -13.39
CA ASP A 85 -6.12 -26.36 -13.27
C ASP A 85 -6.80 -27.10 -12.11
N LYS A 86 -6.14 -28.15 -11.57
CA LYS A 86 -6.63 -28.95 -10.43
C LYS A 86 -5.50 -29.41 -9.52
N LEU A 87 -5.80 -29.49 -8.23
CA LEU A 87 -4.97 -30.10 -7.20
C LEU A 87 -5.80 -31.21 -6.49
N ASP A 88 -5.36 -32.44 -6.54
CA ASP A 88 -6.03 -33.62 -5.94
C ASP A 88 -7.53 -33.75 -6.31
N GLY A 89 -7.90 -33.28 -7.52
CA GLY A 89 -9.25 -33.31 -8.04
C GLY A 89 -10.04 -32.00 -7.81
N HIS A 90 -9.61 -31.13 -6.94
CA HIS A 90 -10.21 -29.82 -6.67
C HIS A 90 -9.80 -28.77 -7.70
N THR A 91 -10.73 -27.96 -8.15
CA THR A 91 -10.46 -26.93 -9.17
C THR A 91 -9.70 -25.74 -8.57
N VAL A 92 -8.56 -25.38 -9.16
CA VAL A 92 -7.80 -24.19 -8.76
C VAL A 92 -8.49 -22.95 -9.31
N THR A 93 -9.06 -22.14 -8.43
CA THR A 93 -9.75 -20.88 -8.80
C THR A 93 -9.03 -19.64 -8.32
N THR A 94 -8.20 -19.76 -7.29
CA THR A 94 -7.59 -18.60 -6.64
C THR A 94 -6.09 -18.79 -6.43
N LEU A 95 -5.33 -17.74 -6.74
CA LEU A 95 -3.95 -17.56 -6.29
C LEU A 95 -3.97 -16.66 -5.05
N GLY A 96 -3.60 -17.22 -3.91
CA GLY A 96 -3.58 -16.53 -2.63
C GLY A 96 -2.47 -15.47 -2.54
N SER A 97 -2.57 -14.61 -1.54
CA SER A 97 -1.54 -13.59 -1.29
C SER A 97 -0.17 -14.23 -1.10
N GLY A 98 0.83 -13.71 -1.82
CA GLY A 98 2.20 -14.18 -1.72
C GLY A 98 2.46 -15.61 -2.23
N THR A 99 1.56 -16.21 -3.01
CA THR A 99 1.72 -17.59 -3.53
C THR A 99 3.10 -17.83 -4.15
N PHE A 100 3.59 -16.89 -4.95
CA PHE A 100 4.91 -16.94 -5.58
C PHE A 100 5.90 -15.92 -4.97
N ALA A 101 5.57 -15.33 -3.83
CA ALA A 101 6.41 -14.28 -3.26
C ALA A 101 7.86 -14.74 -3.06
N THR A 102 8.81 -13.86 -3.43
CA THR A 102 10.26 -14.08 -3.32
C THR A 102 10.80 -15.31 -4.07
N LYS A 103 10.09 -15.75 -5.12
CA LYS A 103 10.56 -16.80 -6.02
C LYS A 103 11.45 -16.21 -7.11
N ASP A 104 12.69 -15.91 -6.72
CA ASP A 104 13.72 -15.26 -7.53
C ASP A 104 14.29 -16.13 -8.66
N MET A 105 13.78 -17.35 -8.83
CA MET A 105 14.17 -18.27 -9.91
C MET A 105 13.12 -18.39 -11.02
N ILE A 106 11.90 -17.89 -10.82
CA ILE A 106 10.81 -18.06 -11.79
C ILE A 106 10.92 -16.99 -12.88
N ALA A 107 11.22 -17.45 -14.09
CA ALA A 107 11.31 -16.57 -15.27
C ALA A 107 9.96 -16.45 -16.02
N SER A 108 9.09 -17.47 -15.94
CA SER A 108 7.78 -17.41 -16.58
C SER A 108 6.70 -18.15 -15.79
N ILE A 109 5.48 -17.62 -15.84
CA ILE A 109 4.29 -18.23 -15.21
C ILE A 109 3.16 -18.31 -16.23
N THR A 110 2.52 -19.50 -16.30
CA THR A 110 1.27 -19.68 -17.06
C THR A 110 0.12 -19.92 -16.09
N ILE A 111 -0.90 -19.03 -16.14
CA ILE A 111 -2.10 -19.07 -15.30
C ILE A 111 -3.18 -19.87 -16.02
N PRO A 112 -3.80 -20.89 -15.39
CA PRO A 112 -4.81 -21.75 -16.03
C PRO A 112 -6.13 -20.98 -16.26
N ALA A 113 -6.96 -21.55 -17.13
CA ALA A 113 -8.28 -21.00 -17.45
C ALA A 113 -9.25 -20.96 -16.25
N THR A 114 -9.02 -21.81 -15.25
CA THR A 114 -9.86 -21.94 -14.06
C THR A 114 -9.63 -20.88 -13.00
N VAL A 115 -8.47 -20.19 -13.04
CA VAL A 115 -8.16 -19.12 -12.08
C VAL A 115 -8.90 -17.85 -12.49
N ASP A 116 -9.73 -17.37 -11.59
CA ASP A 116 -10.50 -16.14 -11.73
C ASP A 116 -10.17 -15.08 -10.67
N THR A 117 -9.36 -15.45 -9.67
CA THR A 117 -8.98 -14.57 -8.58
C THR A 117 -7.46 -14.65 -8.32
N ILE A 118 -6.84 -13.50 -8.27
CA ILE A 118 -5.43 -13.32 -7.84
C ILE A 118 -5.44 -12.34 -6.68
N ASN A 119 -4.87 -12.74 -5.54
CA ASN A 119 -4.80 -11.86 -4.39
C ASN A 119 -3.52 -11.01 -4.42
N SER A 120 -3.52 -9.93 -3.66
CA SER A 120 -2.42 -8.97 -3.60
C SER A 120 -1.07 -9.62 -3.31
N SER A 121 0.00 -9.01 -3.82
CA SER A 121 1.39 -9.46 -3.61
C SER A 121 1.68 -10.90 -4.07
N CYS A 122 0.82 -11.50 -4.91
CA CYS A 122 0.99 -12.89 -5.38
C CYS A 122 2.37 -13.12 -6.02
N PHE A 123 2.89 -12.13 -6.76
CA PHE A 123 4.16 -12.19 -7.50
C PHE A 123 5.26 -11.29 -6.90
N TYR A 124 5.07 -10.81 -5.67
CA TYR A 124 6.06 -9.92 -5.03
C TYR A 124 7.45 -10.57 -4.95
N GLY A 125 8.48 -9.84 -5.40
CA GLY A 125 9.86 -10.31 -5.33
C GLY A 125 10.23 -11.44 -6.29
N CYS A 126 9.42 -11.66 -7.36
CA CYS A 126 9.80 -12.51 -8.49
C CYS A 126 10.78 -11.76 -9.41
N THR A 127 11.99 -11.49 -8.90
CA THR A 127 12.96 -10.53 -9.50
C THR A 127 13.47 -10.91 -10.89
N VAL A 128 13.30 -12.17 -11.30
CA VAL A 128 13.68 -12.65 -12.64
C VAL A 128 12.47 -12.99 -13.53
N LEU A 129 11.25 -12.62 -13.11
CA LEU A 129 10.06 -12.84 -13.91
C LEU A 129 10.09 -11.98 -15.16
N GLU A 130 10.12 -12.62 -16.32
CA GLU A 130 10.17 -11.99 -17.65
C GLU A 130 8.80 -12.00 -18.32
N GLN A 131 7.95 -12.99 -17.99
CA GLN A 131 6.70 -13.21 -18.70
C GLN A 131 5.61 -13.83 -17.82
N VAL A 132 4.39 -13.29 -17.95
CA VAL A 132 3.14 -13.94 -17.52
C VAL A 132 2.33 -14.32 -18.76
N SER A 133 1.71 -15.50 -18.73
CA SER A 133 0.86 -16.02 -19.81
C SER A 133 -0.44 -16.56 -19.25
N LEU A 134 -1.49 -16.58 -20.07
CA LEU A 134 -2.77 -17.20 -19.74
C LEU A 134 -2.98 -18.45 -20.60
N ALA A 135 -3.48 -19.51 -19.97
CA ALA A 135 -3.96 -20.66 -20.72
C ALA A 135 -5.20 -20.30 -21.55
N GLU A 136 -5.40 -21.01 -22.66
CA GLU A 136 -6.57 -20.82 -23.52
C GLU A 136 -7.87 -20.98 -22.71
N GLY A 137 -8.78 -20.00 -22.86
CA GLY A 137 -10.08 -20.00 -22.18
C GLY A 137 -10.10 -19.24 -20.85
N ASN A 138 -9.00 -18.68 -20.37
CA ASN A 138 -9.07 -17.74 -19.26
C ASN A 138 -9.80 -16.46 -19.70
N THR A 139 -10.83 -16.07 -18.95
CA THR A 139 -11.68 -14.89 -19.24
C THR A 139 -11.67 -13.86 -18.13
N ALA A 140 -10.99 -14.17 -17.02
CA ALA A 140 -10.90 -13.29 -15.86
C ALA A 140 -9.77 -12.24 -15.98
N PHE A 141 -8.78 -12.54 -16.82
CA PHE A 141 -7.60 -11.71 -17.00
C PHE A 141 -7.28 -11.49 -18.48
N THR A 142 -6.43 -10.52 -18.76
CA THR A 142 -5.83 -10.31 -20.08
C THR A 142 -4.33 -10.06 -19.92
N VAL A 143 -3.55 -10.44 -20.93
CA VAL A 143 -2.11 -10.14 -21.02
C VAL A 143 -1.85 -9.37 -22.28
N THR A 144 -1.27 -8.20 -22.14
CA THR A 144 -0.85 -7.34 -23.25
C THR A 144 0.64 -7.03 -23.10
N ASP A 145 1.43 -7.34 -24.12
CA ASP A 145 2.89 -7.14 -24.11
C ASP A 145 3.59 -7.73 -22.88
N GLY A 146 3.09 -8.87 -22.38
CA GLY A 146 3.65 -9.56 -21.22
C GLY A 146 3.16 -9.07 -19.85
N VAL A 147 2.43 -7.96 -19.80
CA VAL A 147 1.85 -7.37 -18.58
C VAL A 147 0.46 -7.94 -18.33
N LEU A 148 0.17 -8.29 -17.09
CA LEU A 148 -1.12 -8.87 -16.67
C LEU A 148 -2.08 -7.78 -16.18
N PHE A 149 -3.32 -7.85 -16.68
CA PHE A 149 -4.42 -6.96 -16.32
C PHE A 149 -5.66 -7.75 -15.93
N SER A 150 -6.61 -7.09 -15.26
CA SER A 150 -8.00 -7.56 -15.17
C SER A 150 -8.64 -7.68 -16.56
N ALA A 151 -9.74 -8.44 -16.66
CA ALA A 151 -10.39 -8.73 -17.94
C ALA A 151 -10.84 -7.48 -18.71
N ASN A 152 -11.28 -6.42 -18.00
CA ASN A 152 -11.69 -5.15 -18.58
C ASN A 152 -10.50 -4.20 -18.86
N GLY A 153 -9.28 -4.56 -18.40
CA GLY A 153 -8.06 -3.77 -18.57
C GLY A 153 -7.99 -2.52 -17.68
N GLU A 154 -8.87 -2.42 -16.67
CA GLU A 154 -8.88 -1.28 -15.75
C GLU A 154 -7.86 -1.42 -14.62
N ASP A 155 -7.49 -2.67 -14.25
CA ASP A 155 -6.52 -2.94 -13.19
C ASP A 155 -5.23 -3.50 -13.80
N LEU A 156 -4.10 -2.85 -13.55
CA LEU A 156 -2.78 -3.39 -13.86
C LEU A 156 -2.29 -4.23 -12.67
N ILE A 157 -2.27 -5.56 -12.86
CA ILE A 157 -2.01 -6.52 -11.77
C ILE A 157 -0.52 -6.76 -11.57
N VAL A 158 0.24 -7.01 -12.63
CA VAL A 158 1.69 -7.18 -12.55
C VAL A 158 2.41 -6.83 -13.86
N TYR A 159 3.45 -6.06 -13.74
CA TYR A 159 4.50 -5.87 -14.74
C TYR A 159 5.69 -6.76 -14.36
N PRO A 160 6.09 -7.74 -15.18
CA PRO A 160 7.21 -8.63 -14.86
C PRO A 160 8.50 -7.88 -14.62
N GLN A 161 9.14 -8.12 -13.46
CA GLN A 161 10.27 -7.30 -12.96
C GLN A 161 11.52 -7.38 -13.83
N ALA A 162 11.72 -8.50 -14.56
CA ALA A 162 12.85 -8.72 -15.46
C ALA A 162 12.54 -8.44 -16.92
N MET A 163 11.34 -7.96 -17.24
CA MET A 163 10.98 -7.57 -18.61
C MET A 163 12.01 -6.60 -19.18
N GLU A 164 12.35 -6.77 -20.46
CA GLU A 164 13.30 -5.90 -21.15
C GLU A 164 12.73 -4.48 -21.34
N GLY A 165 13.63 -3.50 -21.28
CA GLY A 165 13.29 -2.09 -21.45
C GLY A 165 13.44 -1.28 -20.20
N THR A 166 13.45 0.04 -20.37
CA THR A 166 13.57 1.02 -19.26
C THR A 166 12.42 2.04 -19.26
N SER A 167 11.49 1.90 -20.19
CA SER A 167 10.29 2.75 -20.27
C SER A 167 9.05 1.92 -20.54
N TYR A 168 7.92 2.36 -20.00
CA TYR A 168 6.63 1.71 -20.21
C TYR A 168 5.51 2.75 -20.27
N THR A 169 4.59 2.60 -21.23
CA THR A 169 3.36 3.40 -21.30
C THR A 169 2.19 2.55 -20.83
N ILE A 170 1.59 2.94 -19.70
CA ILE A 170 0.41 2.26 -19.15
C ILE A 170 -0.80 2.57 -20.06
N PRO A 171 -1.61 1.55 -20.43
CA PRO A 171 -2.78 1.74 -21.28
C PRO A 171 -3.80 2.72 -20.69
N ASP A 172 -4.50 3.50 -21.56
CA ASP A 172 -5.50 4.51 -21.17
C ASP A 172 -6.72 3.94 -20.45
N THR A 173 -6.92 2.62 -20.50
CA THR A 173 -8.01 1.95 -19.79
C THR A 173 -7.74 1.79 -18.30
N VAL A 174 -6.47 1.83 -17.86
CA VAL A 174 -6.07 1.56 -16.48
C VAL A 174 -6.57 2.67 -15.56
N ARG A 175 -7.14 2.24 -14.43
CA ARG A 175 -7.66 3.07 -13.33
C ARG A 175 -6.98 2.80 -12.02
N GLU A 176 -6.42 1.59 -11.88
CA GLU A 176 -5.76 1.13 -10.65
C GLU A 176 -4.48 0.38 -10.98
N ILE A 177 -3.42 0.70 -10.25
CA ILE A 177 -2.15 -0.05 -10.28
C ILE A 177 -2.07 -0.83 -8.97
N TRP A 178 -2.07 -2.15 -9.09
CA TRP A 178 -2.17 -3.04 -7.94
C TRP A 178 -0.90 -3.10 -7.10
N THR A 179 -1.09 -3.62 -5.90
CA THR A 179 -0.03 -3.84 -4.91
C THR A 179 1.19 -4.52 -5.51
N SER A 180 2.34 -3.87 -5.40
CA SER A 180 3.65 -4.33 -5.89
C SER A 180 3.76 -4.53 -7.41
N ALA A 181 2.84 -4.00 -8.21
CA ALA A 181 2.76 -4.27 -9.66
C ALA A 181 4.05 -3.92 -10.43
N PHE A 182 4.75 -2.86 -10.05
CA PHE A 182 6.03 -2.41 -10.63
C PHE A 182 7.19 -2.43 -9.64
N SER A 183 7.04 -3.10 -8.50
CA SER A 183 8.11 -3.10 -7.49
C SER A 183 9.40 -3.73 -8.04
N ASN A 184 10.56 -3.15 -7.67
CA ASN A 184 11.89 -3.60 -8.09
C ASN A 184 12.13 -3.63 -9.61
N THR A 185 11.32 -2.92 -10.41
CA THR A 185 11.52 -2.84 -11.86
C THR A 185 12.71 -1.96 -12.24
N LYS A 186 13.25 -2.21 -13.43
CA LYS A 186 14.36 -1.43 -14.03
C LYS A 186 13.86 -0.22 -14.81
N LEU A 187 12.53 0.06 -14.76
CA LEU A 187 11.94 1.18 -15.46
C LEU A 187 12.44 2.50 -14.88
N THR A 188 12.98 3.34 -15.74
CA THR A 188 13.40 4.70 -15.39
C THR A 188 12.36 5.73 -15.78
N ASP A 189 11.42 5.36 -16.65
CA ASP A 189 10.37 6.22 -17.15
C ASP A 189 9.06 5.44 -17.31
N VAL A 190 7.97 5.97 -16.76
CA VAL A 190 6.61 5.41 -16.88
C VAL A 190 5.65 6.53 -17.25
N THR A 191 4.92 6.32 -18.35
CA THR A 191 3.84 7.22 -18.76
C THR A 191 2.52 6.71 -18.15
N PHE A 192 1.90 7.53 -17.31
CA PHE A 192 0.63 7.24 -16.66
C PHE A 192 -0.55 7.70 -17.50
N PRO A 193 -1.70 6.98 -17.50
CA PRO A 193 -2.90 7.41 -18.22
C PRO A 193 -3.65 8.51 -17.46
N ASP A 194 -4.26 9.45 -18.19
CA ASP A 194 -5.04 10.56 -17.62
C ASP A 194 -6.22 10.14 -16.72
N GLY A 195 -6.63 8.88 -16.78
CA GLY A 195 -7.75 8.36 -16.01
C GLY A 195 -7.35 7.51 -14.80
N LEU A 196 -6.07 7.46 -14.45
CA LEU A 196 -5.60 6.72 -13.27
C LEU A 196 -6.16 7.34 -11.98
N LEU A 197 -6.67 6.50 -11.07
CA LEU A 197 -7.31 6.94 -9.82
C LEU A 197 -6.53 6.48 -8.58
N TYR A 198 -6.01 5.24 -8.60
CA TYR A 198 -5.42 4.61 -7.43
C TYR A 198 -4.07 3.98 -7.75
N ILE A 199 -3.12 4.17 -6.84
CA ILE A 199 -1.81 3.52 -6.85
C ILE A 199 -1.69 2.81 -5.51
N ASP A 200 -1.73 1.48 -5.52
CA ASP A 200 -1.77 0.65 -4.32
C ASP A 200 -0.44 0.56 -3.58
N ASP A 201 -0.48 -0.17 -2.47
CA ASP A 201 0.67 -0.41 -1.60
C ASP A 201 1.86 -1.02 -2.36
N TRP A 202 3.06 -0.47 -2.16
CA TRP A 202 4.32 -0.95 -2.76
C TRP A 202 4.36 -0.92 -4.29
N ALA A 203 3.41 -0.30 -4.97
CA ALA A 203 3.22 -0.43 -6.43
C ALA A 203 4.50 -0.20 -7.23
N PHE A 204 5.31 0.79 -6.87
CA PHE A 204 6.60 1.12 -7.52
C PHE A 204 7.80 1.01 -6.57
N ALA A 205 7.64 0.43 -5.38
CA ALA A 205 8.70 0.40 -4.39
C ALA A 205 10.01 -0.16 -4.95
N SER A 206 11.12 0.53 -4.68
CA SER A 206 12.47 0.17 -5.15
C SER A 206 12.59 0.09 -6.68
N SER A 207 11.72 0.74 -7.45
CA SER A 207 11.89 0.87 -8.90
C SER A 207 13.00 1.89 -9.25
N ALA A 208 13.51 1.80 -10.48
CA ALA A 208 14.57 2.68 -10.95
C ALA A 208 14.08 4.02 -11.50
N LEU A 209 12.84 4.45 -11.17
CA LEU A 209 12.24 5.69 -11.67
C LEU A 209 13.13 6.90 -11.41
N THR A 210 13.27 7.75 -12.43
CA THR A 210 14.04 9.00 -12.36
C THR A 210 13.17 10.25 -12.42
N SER A 211 11.90 10.09 -12.78
CA SER A 211 10.88 11.14 -12.81
C SER A 211 9.53 10.54 -12.45
N LEU A 212 8.62 11.38 -11.96
CA LEU A 212 7.27 10.98 -11.61
C LEU A 212 6.31 12.10 -12.06
N ASP A 213 5.54 11.82 -13.12
CA ASP A 213 4.52 12.72 -13.66
C ASP A 213 3.15 12.04 -13.56
N LEU A 214 2.51 12.21 -12.40
CA LEU A 214 1.22 11.62 -12.10
C LEU A 214 0.07 12.48 -12.65
N PRO A 215 -0.99 11.88 -13.21
CA PRO A 215 -2.16 12.63 -13.65
C PRO A 215 -2.92 13.24 -12.47
N ASP A 216 -3.55 14.39 -12.70
CA ASP A 216 -4.31 15.12 -11.69
C ASP A 216 -5.47 14.30 -11.06
N THR A 217 -5.92 13.25 -11.74
CA THR A 217 -7.03 12.38 -11.31
C THR A 217 -6.68 11.40 -10.20
N VAL A 218 -5.40 11.20 -9.87
CA VAL A 218 -5.00 10.31 -8.78
C VAL A 218 -5.46 10.90 -7.44
N THR A 219 -6.26 10.14 -6.70
CA THR A 219 -6.84 10.56 -5.41
C THR A 219 -6.17 9.93 -4.21
N GLU A 220 -5.51 8.79 -4.39
CA GLU A 220 -4.87 8.05 -3.30
C GLU A 220 -3.56 7.40 -3.75
N ILE A 221 -2.52 7.53 -2.90
CA ILE A 221 -1.23 6.87 -3.05
C ILE A 221 -1.02 5.97 -1.83
N GLY A 222 -0.91 4.67 -2.06
CA GLY A 222 -0.84 3.61 -1.07
C GLY A 222 0.44 3.60 -0.23
N GLN A 223 0.46 2.73 0.76
CA GLN A 223 1.61 2.58 1.66
C GLN A 223 2.85 2.14 0.88
N TYR A 224 3.98 2.80 1.11
CA TYR A 224 5.26 2.49 0.44
C TYR A 224 5.18 2.51 -1.10
N ALA A 225 4.17 3.13 -1.71
CA ALA A 225 3.91 3.03 -3.16
C ALA A 225 5.13 3.41 -4.00
N PHE A 226 5.88 4.42 -3.63
CA PHE A 226 7.12 4.87 -4.29
C PHE A 226 8.35 4.79 -3.36
N ALA A 227 8.26 4.07 -2.25
CA ALA A 227 9.38 4.00 -1.31
C ALA A 227 10.66 3.49 -2.00
N TYR A 228 11.79 4.16 -1.71
CA TYR A 228 13.13 3.81 -2.23
C TYR A 228 13.31 3.95 -3.75
N CYS A 229 12.47 4.72 -4.45
CA CYS A 229 12.74 5.12 -5.85
C CYS A 229 13.75 6.27 -5.91
N THR A 230 14.98 6.00 -5.50
CA THR A 230 16.02 6.99 -5.18
C THR A 230 16.47 7.90 -6.33
N GLY A 231 15.91 7.75 -7.53
CA GLY A 231 16.19 8.57 -8.71
C GLY A 231 15.33 9.83 -8.85
N ILE A 232 14.19 9.91 -8.16
CA ILE A 232 13.24 11.01 -8.29
C ILE A 232 13.75 12.23 -7.52
N SER A 233 13.86 13.39 -8.17
CA SER A 233 14.41 14.61 -7.56
C SER A 233 13.37 15.65 -7.17
N GLU A 234 12.24 15.69 -7.87
CA GLU A 234 11.11 16.56 -7.60
C GLU A 234 9.80 15.87 -7.96
N ILE A 235 8.74 16.22 -7.24
CA ILE A 235 7.38 15.71 -7.48
C ILE A 235 6.40 16.88 -7.42
N ASP A 236 5.59 17.00 -8.45
CA ASP A 236 4.37 17.80 -8.45
C ASP A 236 3.19 16.86 -8.21
N MET A 237 2.54 16.97 -7.04
CA MET A 237 1.49 16.02 -6.66
C MET A 237 0.23 16.23 -7.49
N PRO A 238 -0.58 15.17 -7.71
CA PRO A 238 -1.88 15.30 -8.38
C PRO A 238 -2.78 16.32 -7.69
N LYS A 239 -3.52 17.12 -8.47
CA LYS A 239 -4.39 18.17 -7.90
C LYS A 239 -5.59 17.62 -7.14
N ASP A 240 -6.06 16.43 -7.50
CA ASP A 240 -7.20 15.76 -6.85
C ASP A 240 -6.77 14.82 -5.71
N LEU A 241 -5.46 14.76 -5.39
CA LEU A 241 -4.93 13.88 -4.35
C LEU A 241 -5.46 14.28 -2.97
N GLU A 242 -6.12 13.35 -2.29
CA GLU A 242 -6.71 13.54 -0.97
C GLU A 242 -5.86 12.93 0.16
N LEU A 243 -5.19 11.80 -0.12
CA LEU A 243 -4.50 10.99 0.87
C LEU A 243 -3.13 10.50 0.37
N ILE A 244 -2.10 10.72 1.19
CA ILE A 244 -0.78 10.08 1.05
C ILE A 244 -0.62 9.11 2.22
N GLN A 245 -0.57 7.82 1.93
CA GLN A 245 -0.49 6.79 2.97
C GLN A 245 0.92 6.66 3.58
N ALA A 246 1.02 5.76 4.58
CA ALA A 246 2.23 5.62 5.38
C ALA A 246 3.45 5.26 4.52
N ALA A 247 4.54 5.98 4.70
CA ALA A 247 5.84 5.77 4.05
C ALA A 247 5.78 5.77 2.50
N ALA A 248 4.74 6.38 1.88
CA ALA A 248 4.53 6.34 0.43
C ALA A 248 5.75 6.77 -0.39
N PHE A 249 6.52 7.75 0.10
CA PHE A 249 7.76 8.26 -0.52
C PHE A 249 8.98 8.11 0.40
N ALA A 250 8.94 7.16 1.33
CA ALA A 250 10.06 6.97 2.26
C ALA A 250 11.33 6.53 1.55
N GLY A 251 12.48 7.08 1.96
CA GLY A 251 13.79 6.69 1.41
C GLY A 251 14.13 7.27 0.04
N GLU A 252 13.34 8.20 -0.47
CA GLU A 252 13.59 8.97 -1.70
C GLU A 252 14.74 9.97 -1.50
N THR A 253 15.97 9.49 -1.41
CA THR A 253 17.13 10.30 -1.00
C THR A 253 17.45 11.45 -1.96
N SER A 254 17.05 11.36 -3.23
CA SER A 254 17.22 12.41 -4.23
C SER A 254 16.12 13.45 -4.22
N LEU A 255 14.98 13.18 -3.57
CA LEU A 255 13.81 14.06 -3.56
C LEU A 255 14.11 15.32 -2.73
N THR A 256 14.24 16.46 -3.41
CA THR A 256 14.57 17.74 -2.79
C THR A 256 13.43 18.76 -2.86
N LYS A 257 12.40 18.46 -3.64
CA LYS A 257 11.25 19.34 -3.83
C LYS A 257 9.96 18.56 -4.00
N VAL A 258 8.92 18.97 -3.30
CA VAL A 258 7.56 18.48 -3.46
C VAL A 258 6.58 19.62 -3.46
N THR A 259 5.58 19.58 -4.36
CA THR A 259 4.47 20.54 -4.41
C THR A 259 3.17 19.84 -4.05
N PHE A 260 2.40 20.42 -3.12
CA PHE A 260 1.07 19.94 -2.73
C PHE A 260 -0.02 20.93 -3.14
N TYR A 261 -1.24 20.44 -3.26
CA TYR A 261 -2.43 21.21 -3.61
C TYR A 261 -3.52 21.12 -2.53
N ASP A 262 -4.55 21.97 -2.63
CA ASP A 262 -5.56 22.16 -1.59
C ASP A 262 -6.58 21.02 -1.44
N SER A 263 -6.56 20.00 -2.28
CA SER A 263 -7.34 18.76 -2.12
C SER A 263 -6.75 17.83 -1.06
N LEU A 264 -5.45 17.91 -0.80
CA LEU A 264 -4.77 17.06 0.14
C LEU A 264 -5.24 17.32 1.58
N THR A 265 -5.75 16.28 2.24
CA THR A 265 -6.28 16.36 3.61
C THR A 265 -5.47 15.57 4.62
N ASP A 266 -4.84 14.47 4.19
CA ASP A 266 -4.16 13.54 5.08
C ASP A 266 -2.79 13.12 4.55
N ILE A 267 -1.77 13.28 5.40
CA ILE A 267 -0.41 12.79 5.17
C ILE A 267 -0.06 11.85 6.32
N GLN A 268 0.11 10.56 6.04
CA GLN A 268 0.30 9.56 7.07
C GLN A 268 1.75 9.45 7.55
N MET A 269 1.96 8.52 8.51
CA MET A 269 3.23 8.29 9.19
C MET A 269 4.38 8.06 8.21
N ALA A 270 5.51 8.72 8.43
CA ALA A 270 6.76 8.53 7.70
C ALA A 270 6.65 8.75 6.17
N ALA A 271 5.59 9.39 5.68
CA ALA A 271 5.30 9.50 4.24
C ALA A 271 6.50 10.02 3.43
N PHE A 272 7.32 10.91 3.98
CA PHE A 272 8.54 11.47 3.38
C PHE A 272 9.78 11.30 4.27
N ALA A 273 9.81 10.28 5.12
CA ALA A 273 10.99 10.00 5.94
C ALA A 273 12.17 9.53 5.07
N GLY A 274 13.39 10.00 5.38
CA GLY A 274 14.58 9.62 4.62
C GLY A 274 14.69 10.26 3.24
N THR A 275 13.90 11.31 2.97
CA THR A 275 14.01 12.08 1.72
C THR A 275 15.11 13.14 1.79
N GLY A 276 15.50 13.65 0.61
CA GLY A 276 16.44 14.76 0.48
C GLY A 276 15.87 16.14 0.81
N LEU A 277 14.57 16.23 1.19
CA LEU A 277 13.89 17.48 1.51
C LEU A 277 14.59 18.22 2.64
N LYS A 278 14.71 19.55 2.50
CA LYS A 278 15.19 20.46 3.56
C LYS A 278 14.09 21.42 4.01
N GLU A 279 13.06 21.54 3.19
CA GLU A 279 11.89 22.35 3.49
C GLU A 279 10.67 21.79 2.78
N VAL A 280 9.48 22.14 3.26
CA VAL A 280 8.21 21.77 2.66
C VAL A 280 7.16 22.82 2.93
N THR A 281 6.29 23.11 1.93
CA THR A 281 5.08 23.92 2.09
C THR A 281 3.88 23.01 2.19
N ILE A 282 3.14 23.12 3.29
CA ILE A 282 1.95 22.28 3.55
C ILE A 282 0.69 23.15 3.42
N PRO A 283 -0.27 22.78 2.56
CA PRO A 283 -1.51 23.53 2.37
C PRO A 283 -2.38 23.54 3.64
N GLU A 284 -3.27 24.54 3.73
CA GLU A 284 -4.19 24.68 4.86
C GLU A 284 -5.23 23.55 4.93
N SER A 285 -5.53 22.94 3.80
CA SER A 285 -6.44 21.79 3.70
C SER A 285 -6.00 20.56 4.49
N VAL A 286 -4.69 20.40 4.72
CA VAL A 286 -4.15 19.26 5.45
C VAL A 286 -4.60 19.30 6.90
N SER A 287 -5.41 18.32 7.28
CA SER A 287 -5.99 18.15 8.62
C SER A 287 -5.25 17.14 9.48
N THR A 288 -4.45 16.25 8.86
CA THR A 288 -3.68 15.22 9.54
C THR A 288 -2.26 15.13 8.98
N ILE A 289 -1.26 15.18 9.88
CA ILE A 289 0.13 14.90 9.55
C ILE A 289 0.63 13.86 10.54
N GLY A 290 1.00 12.68 10.01
CA GLY A 290 1.43 11.54 10.80
C GLY A 290 2.81 11.72 11.42
N PHE A 291 3.13 10.85 12.36
CA PHE A 291 4.44 10.77 13.01
C PHE A 291 5.57 10.61 11.97
N CYS A 292 6.66 11.35 12.11
CA CYS A 292 7.82 11.35 11.21
C CYS A 292 7.50 11.59 9.73
N ALA A 293 6.33 12.14 9.39
CA ALA A 293 5.97 12.38 7.99
C ALA A 293 7.00 13.23 7.24
N PHE A 294 7.59 14.22 7.91
CA PHE A 294 8.61 15.11 7.35
C PHE A 294 9.75 15.37 8.33
N GLY A 295 10.92 15.71 7.80
CA GLY A 295 12.05 16.21 8.57
C GLY A 295 12.79 15.13 9.37
N TYR A 296 12.62 13.87 9.03
CA TYR A 296 13.33 12.74 9.63
C TYR A 296 14.14 11.97 8.61
N GLU A 297 15.28 11.46 9.05
CA GLU A 297 16.06 10.49 8.28
C GLU A 297 15.31 9.13 8.21
N ALA A 298 15.82 8.21 7.42
CA ALA A 298 15.19 6.90 7.19
C ALA A 298 15.03 6.05 8.47
N ASP A 299 15.80 6.32 9.52
CA ASP A 299 15.68 5.65 10.83
C ASP A 299 14.46 6.13 11.65
N MET A 300 13.71 7.14 11.17
CA MET A 300 12.56 7.77 11.83
C MET A 300 12.85 8.28 13.26
N VAL A 301 14.12 8.46 13.60
CA VAL A 301 14.61 8.93 14.90
C VAL A 301 15.45 10.19 14.71
N THR A 302 16.38 10.16 13.76
CA THR A 302 17.29 11.27 13.47
C THR A 302 16.57 12.35 12.70
N LYS A 303 16.61 13.59 13.21
CA LYS A 303 15.98 14.73 12.51
C LYS A 303 16.92 15.34 11.49
N VAL A 304 16.35 15.73 10.37
CA VAL A 304 17.06 16.52 9.36
C VAL A 304 17.40 17.89 9.96
N GLN A 305 18.69 18.24 9.96
CA GLN A 305 19.14 19.50 10.55
C GLN A 305 18.54 20.70 9.80
N ASP A 306 18.05 21.68 10.56
CA ASP A 306 17.52 22.95 10.05
C ASP A 306 16.30 22.80 9.12
N PHE A 307 15.56 21.71 9.23
CA PHE A 307 14.35 21.48 8.44
C PHE A 307 13.31 22.59 8.67
N VAL A 308 12.72 23.09 7.58
CA VAL A 308 11.76 24.19 7.62
C VAL A 308 10.41 23.76 7.07
N ILE A 309 9.34 24.05 7.81
CA ILE A 309 7.98 23.82 7.36
C ILE A 309 7.28 25.16 7.15
N TYR A 310 6.79 25.35 5.93
CA TYR A 310 5.97 26.52 5.58
C TYR A 310 4.49 26.13 5.64
N GLY A 311 3.67 27.06 6.13
CA GLY A 311 2.23 26.85 6.19
C GLY A 311 1.50 28.06 6.78
N LYS A 312 0.19 27.97 6.92
CA LYS A 312 -0.61 29.00 7.56
C LYS A 312 -0.50 28.92 9.07
N VAL A 313 -0.47 30.08 9.74
CA VAL A 313 -0.52 30.14 11.22
C VAL A 313 -1.80 29.47 11.72
N GLY A 314 -1.66 28.55 12.68
CA GLY A 314 -2.79 27.80 13.24
C GLY A 314 -3.22 26.59 12.42
N SER A 315 -2.54 26.27 11.31
CA SER A 315 -2.76 25.04 10.55
C SER A 315 -2.08 23.81 11.19
N GLN A 316 -2.37 22.63 10.67
CA GLN A 316 -1.67 21.39 11.06
C GLN A 316 -0.16 21.43 10.78
N ALA A 317 0.28 22.17 9.77
CA ALA A 317 1.71 22.41 9.53
C ALA A 317 2.39 23.06 10.75
N ALA A 318 1.77 24.08 11.34
CA ALA A 318 2.27 24.75 12.54
C ALA A 318 2.23 23.80 13.77
N ALA A 319 1.13 23.06 13.95
CA ALA A 319 0.98 22.09 15.04
C ALA A 319 2.01 20.95 14.94
N TYR A 320 2.27 20.43 13.74
CA TYR A 320 3.28 19.40 13.52
C TYR A 320 4.69 19.83 13.91
N CYS A 321 5.06 21.11 13.69
CA CYS A 321 6.38 21.63 14.07
C CYS A 321 6.67 21.55 15.57
N THR A 322 5.63 21.64 16.40
CA THR A 322 5.73 21.66 17.87
C THR A 322 5.15 20.43 18.54
N ALA A 323 4.77 19.40 17.74
CA ALA A 323 4.18 18.18 18.26
C ALA A 323 5.15 17.44 19.21
N GLU A 324 4.64 17.04 20.37
CA GLU A 324 5.35 16.29 21.40
C GLU A 324 4.50 15.10 21.85
N ASP A 325 5.15 13.97 22.08
CA ASP A 325 4.55 12.81 22.70
C ASP A 325 5.51 12.26 23.77
N SER A 326 5.26 12.63 25.02
CA SER A 326 6.09 12.25 26.15
C SER A 326 6.08 10.75 26.46
N GLU A 327 5.04 10.02 26.05
CA GLU A 327 4.98 8.56 26.22
C GLU A 327 5.93 7.84 25.26
N ASN A 328 6.17 8.46 24.09
CA ASN A 328 7.01 7.92 23.05
C ASN A 328 8.37 8.62 22.92
N ASP A 329 8.69 9.55 23.82
CA ASP A 329 9.94 10.33 23.81
C ASP A 329 10.15 11.06 22.46
N TYR A 330 9.06 11.65 21.96
CA TYR A 330 8.99 12.27 20.65
C TYR A 330 8.74 13.77 20.80
N SER A 331 9.47 14.56 20.04
CA SER A 331 9.30 16.00 19.96
C SER A 331 9.81 16.47 18.60
N ASN A 332 8.98 17.12 17.80
CA ASN A 332 9.40 17.62 16.48
C ASN A 332 10.38 18.79 16.58
N ASN A 333 9.97 19.85 17.18
CA ASN A 333 10.77 21.08 17.33
C ASN A 333 11.41 21.57 16.00
N PHE A 334 10.62 21.56 14.91
CA PHE A 334 11.05 22.06 13.59
C PHE A 334 10.83 23.58 13.48
N LYS A 335 11.54 24.19 12.53
CA LYS A 335 11.35 25.60 12.19
C LYS A 335 10.06 25.76 11.41
N PHE A 336 9.14 26.58 11.93
CA PHE A 336 7.92 26.98 11.21
C PHE A 336 8.08 28.36 10.59
N ARG A 337 7.62 28.53 9.36
CA ARG A 337 7.50 29.82 8.68
C ARG A 337 6.09 30.00 8.12
N SER A 338 5.48 31.13 8.46
CA SER A 338 4.16 31.47 7.94
C SER A 338 4.22 31.88 6.48
N VAL A 339 3.39 31.25 5.66
CA VAL A 339 3.07 31.71 4.29
C VAL A 339 1.93 32.71 4.43
N MET A 340 2.20 33.96 4.23
CA MET A 340 1.16 34.96 4.02
C MET A 340 0.89 35.08 2.53
N SER A 341 -0.34 35.36 2.14
CA SER A 341 -0.83 35.37 0.76
C SER A 341 -0.19 36.43 -0.16
N GLU A 342 0.99 36.95 0.14
CA GLU A 342 1.83 37.74 -0.77
C GLU A 342 3.20 38.16 -0.20
N GLU A 343 3.57 37.86 1.07
CA GLU A 343 4.92 38.15 1.58
C GLU A 343 5.38 37.13 2.62
N VAL A 344 6.55 36.50 2.42
CA VAL A 344 7.22 35.67 3.42
C VAL A 344 7.75 36.59 4.53
N SER A 345 7.13 36.59 5.69
CA SER A 345 7.69 37.26 6.86
C SER A 345 8.33 36.25 7.80
N ASP A 346 9.62 36.41 8.05
CA ASP A 346 10.35 35.67 9.08
C ASP A 346 9.83 36.09 10.47
N THR A 347 8.85 35.39 11.00
CA THR A 347 8.49 35.48 12.40
C THR A 347 8.98 34.27 13.13
N GLU A 348 10.02 34.42 13.96
CA GLU A 348 10.41 33.42 14.92
C GLU A 348 9.21 33.03 15.80
N ASN A 349 8.90 31.76 15.84
CA ASN A 349 7.73 31.22 16.51
C ASN A 349 7.82 31.40 18.04
N THR A 350 6.98 32.26 18.57
CA THR A 350 6.57 32.16 19.96
C THR A 350 5.34 31.22 19.98
N ALA A 351 5.50 30.04 20.53
CA ALA A 351 4.47 29.04 20.65
C ALA A 351 3.15 29.67 21.17
N VAL A 352 2.14 29.69 20.31
CA VAL A 352 0.76 29.95 20.76
C VAL A 352 0.20 28.58 21.16
N ALA A 353 -0.07 28.42 22.48
CA ALA A 353 -0.76 27.27 23.00
C ALA A 353 -2.12 27.16 22.30
N VAL A 354 -2.28 26.13 21.48
CA VAL A 354 -3.58 25.75 20.93
C VAL A 354 -4.28 24.88 21.97
N GLU A 355 -5.52 25.22 22.32
CA GLU A 355 -6.36 24.37 23.19
C GLU A 355 -6.38 22.95 22.60
N GLU A 356 -6.15 21.95 23.46
CA GLU A 356 -6.14 20.52 23.16
C GLU A 356 -7.45 20.11 22.51
N THR A 357 -7.49 20.06 21.19
CA THR A 357 -8.38 19.14 20.49
C THR A 357 -7.68 17.79 20.46
N GLU A 358 -8.39 16.72 20.83
CA GLU A 358 -7.87 15.33 20.84
C GLU A 358 -6.98 15.10 19.61
N SER A 359 -5.69 14.88 19.85
CA SER A 359 -4.71 14.75 18.77
C SER A 359 -5.14 13.57 17.87
N GLY A 360 -5.05 13.75 16.56
CA GLY A 360 -5.36 12.70 15.56
C GLY A 360 -4.70 11.36 15.87
N TRP A 361 -3.60 11.39 16.60
CA TRP A 361 -2.86 10.28 17.16
C TRP A 361 -3.70 9.33 18.05
N GLN A 362 -4.59 9.84 18.92
CA GLN A 362 -5.49 8.98 19.70
C GLN A 362 -6.55 8.28 18.85
N LYS A 363 -6.91 8.87 17.72
CA LYS A 363 -7.93 8.32 16.83
C LYS A 363 -7.37 7.25 15.87
N TYR A 364 -6.14 7.40 15.40
CA TYR A 364 -5.52 6.56 14.38
C TYR A 364 -4.34 5.71 14.88
N GLY A 365 -3.66 6.12 15.95
CA GLY A 365 -2.51 5.39 16.50
C GLY A 365 -2.79 3.94 16.88
N LYS A 366 -4.03 3.61 17.25
CA LYS A 366 -4.45 2.22 17.49
C LYS A 366 -4.56 1.38 16.22
N TRP A 367 -4.84 2.00 15.09
CA TRP A 367 -5.00 1.32 13.81
C TRP A 367 -3.67 1.14 13.06
N ILE A 368 -2.77 2.11 13.20
CA ILE A 368 -1.42 2.07 12.63
C ILE A 368 -0.58 0.95 13.27
N LEU A 369 -0.74 0.71 14.58
CA LEU A 369 -0.10 -0.42 15.27
C LEU A 369 -0.58 -1.79 14.77
N LEU A 370 -1.82 -1.90 14.29
CA LEU A 370 -2.36 -3.14 13.72
C LEU A 370 -1.89 -3.34 12.26
N GLY A 371 -1.76 -2.26 11.49
CA GLY A 371 -1.24 -2.33 10.11
C GLY A 371 0.25 -2.68 10.06
N ALA A 372 1.07 -2.03 10.88
CA ALA A 372 2.51 -2.32 10.97
C ALA A 372 2.80 -3.74 11.53
N GLY A 373 1.94 -4.26 12.44
CA GLY A 373 2.06 -5.62 12.97
C GLY A 373 1.78 -6.72 11.93
N ALA A 374 0.91 -6.47 10.97
CA ALA A 374 0.61 -7.43 9.90
C ALA A 374 1.75 -7.54 8.87
N LEU A 375 2.47 -6.45 8.61
CA LEU A 375 3.55 -6.42 7.62
C LEU A 375 4.85 -7.09 8.13
N VAL A 376 5.12 -7.05 9.44
CA VAL A 376 6.35 -7.60 10.06
C VAL A 376 6.42 -9.13 9.99
N LEU A 377 5.29 -9.81 9.79
CA LEU A 377 5.23 -11.28 9.78
C LEU A 377 5.50 -11.93 8.40
N LEU A 378 5.62 -11.15 7.33
CA LEU A 378 5.89 -11.69 5.99
C LEU A 378 7.38 -11.93 5.68
N ILE A 379 8.33 -11.43 6.50
CA ILE A 379 9.78 -11.44 6.17
C ILE A 379 10.58 -12.50 6.94
N GLY A 380 10.02 -13.10 7.95
CA GLY A 380 10.73 -14.11 8.75
C GLY A 380 10.21 -15.52 8.54
N GLY A 381 10.44 -16.15 7.36
CA GLY A 381 10.40 -17.63 7.14
C GLY A 381 9.35 -18.50 7.84
N GLY A 382 8.35 -17.91 8.46
CA GLY A 382 7.25 -18.59 9.14
C GLY A 382 5.98 -17.76 8.96
N VAL A 383 5.09 -18.26 8.11
CA VAL A 383 3.81 -17.64 7.80
C VAL A 383 2.91 -17.71 9.03
N LEU A 384 2.64 -16.56 9.65
CA LEU A 384 1.44 -16.35 10.44
C LEU A 384 0.66 -15.24 9.73
N ILE A 385 -0.36 -15.67 9.00
CA ILE A 385 -1.28 -14.80 8.27
C ILE A 385 -2.22 -14.18 9.27
N PHE A 386 -2.11 -12.87 9.51
CA PHE A 386 -3.21 -12.10 10.05
C PHE A 386 -3.89 -11.36 8.91
N ALA A 387 -4.98 -11.93 8.41
CA ALA A 387 -5.86 -11.26 7.48
C ALA A 387 -6.44 -10.03 8.16
N GLY A 388 -6.03 -8.86 7.73
CA GLY A 388 -6.74 -7.61 8.00
C GLY A 388 -8.09 -7.70 7.29
N GLY A 389 -9.16 -8.02 8.04
CA GLY A 389 -10.51 -8.12 7.51
C GLY A 389 -10.99 -6.75 7.05
N GLY A 390 -10.94 -6.49 5.75
CA GLY A 390 -11.67 -5.41 5.11
C GLY A 390 -13.16 -5.57 5.41
N LYS A 391 -13.74 -4.70 6.23
CA LYS A 391 -15.18 -4.64 6.43
C LYS A 391 -15.83 -4.11 5.16
N GLN A 392 -16.36 -5.02 4.34
CA GLN A 392 -17.36 -4.66 3.35
C GLN A 392 -18.50 -3.87 4.04
N LYS A 393 -18.70 -2.63 3.65
CA LYS A 393 -19.87 -1.85 3.97
C LYS A 393 -21.08 -2.48 3.28
N LYS A 394 -21.79 -3.35 3.98
CA LYS A 394 -23.15 -3.68 3.60
C LYS A 394 -24.02 -2.43 3.81
N SER A 395 -24.53 -1.90 2.72
CA SER A 395 -25.59 -0.88 2.74
C SER A 395 -26.84 -1.48 3.37
N GLY A 396 -27.04 -1.25 4.64
CA GLY A 396 -28.27 -1.58 5.36
C GLY A 396 -29.38 -0.60 5.00
N LYS A 397 -30.32 -1.06 4.20
CA LYS A 397 -31.63 -0.42 4.06
C LYS A 397 -32.32 -0.43 5.42
N ALA A 398 -32.42 0.73 6.05
CA ALA A 398 -33.31 0.91 7.20
C ALA A 398 -34.76 0.95 6.74
N ALA A 399 -35.51 -0.06 7.15
CA ALA A 399 -36.96 -0.06 7.09
C ALA A 399 -37.50 0.97 8.10
N LYS A 400 -38.28 1.92 7.63
CA LYS A 400 -39.23 2.67 8.46
C LYS A 400 -40.62 2.14 8.20
N LYS A 401 -41.23 1.74 9.27
CA LYS A 401 -42.58 1.26 9.42
C LYS A 401 -43.56 2.43 9.67
N ASP A 402 -44.78 2.26 9.13
CA ASP A 402 -46.06 2.86 9.53
C ASP A 402 -46.31 4.35 9.18
N THR A 403 -47.39 4.77 8.64
CA THR A 403 -48.82 4.38 8.77
C THR A 403 -49.69 5.10 7.73
N GLN A 404 -50.73 4.38 7.27
CA GLN A 404 -52.10 4.81 6.90
C GLN A 404 -52.35 5.80 5.74
N SER A 405 -52.96 5.30 4.75
CA SER A 405 -54.37 5.31 4.32
C SER A 405 -54.79 6.48 3.41
N VAL A 406 -55.46 6.10 2.39
CA VAL A 406 -56.76 6.49 1.81
C VAL A 406 -56.75 6.58 0.30
N GLU A 407 -57.47 5.64 -0.29
CA GLU A 407 -58.39 5.64 -1.42
C GLU A 407 -58.39 6.82 -2.41
N SER A 408 -58.29 6.56 -3.72
CA SER A 408 -59.42 6.31 -4.61
C SER A 408 -58.98 6.31 -6.09
N LYS A 409 -59.40 5.27 -6.82
CA LYS A 409 -60.05 5.25 -8.13
C LYS A 409 -59.58 6.25 -9.19
N GLU A 410 -59.22 5.84 -10.36
CA GLU A 410 -60.04 5.30 -11.46
C GLU A 410 -59.11 5.00 -12.67
N LYS A 411 -59.41 3.89 -13.33
CA LYS A 411 -59.15 3.52 -14.72
C LYS A 411 -60.41 3.93 -15.52
N PRO A 412 -60.49 3.89 -16.87
CA PRO A 412 -59.58 3.38 -17.94
C PRO A 412 -59.56 4.19 -19.26
N GLU A 413 -59.11 3.48 -20.32
CA GLU A 413 -59.31 3.55 -21.76
C GLU A 413 -58.10 4.11 -22.54
N ALA A 414 -57.48 3.35 -23.35
CA ALA A 414 -57.73 2.63 -24.62
C ALA A 414 -57.90 3.54 -25.82
N ALA A 415 -57.14 3.23 -26.81
CA ALA A 415 -57.28 3.24 -28.26
C ALA A 415 -56.08 3.95 -28.93
N ASP A 416 -55.28 3.26 -29.68
CA ASP A 416 -55.40 2.78 -31.06
C ASP A 416 -54.89 3.77 -32.13
N HIS A 417 -54.27 3.17 -33.07
CA HIS A 417 -53.95 3.54 -34.48
C HIS A 417 -52.64 4.29 -34.77
N GLU A 418 -51.80 3.52 -35.38
CA GLU A 418 -51.54 3.28 -36.81
C GLU A 418 -50.68 4.33 -37.53
N ASP A 419 -49.61 3.77 -38.03
CA ASP A 419 -49.10 3.80 -39.42
C ASP A 419 -48.25 4.98 -39.95
N THR A 420 -47.21 4.49 -40.58
CA THR A 420 -46.56 4.88 -41.85
C THR A 420 -45.67 6.14 -41.86
N LYS A 421 -44.43 5.97 -41.95
CA LYS A 421 -43.58 5.86 -43.14
C LYS A 421 -42.11 5.63 -42.74
#